data_2d43697a1042d82a9b2e576f0367a6a4
#
_entry.id   2d43697a1042d82a9b2e576f0367a6a4
#
_cell.length_a   1.000
_cell.length_b   1.000
_cell.length_c   1.000
_cell.angle_alpha   90.00
_cell.angle_beta   90.00
_cell.angle_gamma   90.00
#
_symmetry.space_group_name_H-M   'P 1'
#
loop_
_entity.id
_entity.type
_entity.pdbx_description
1 polymer ?
#
loop_
_entity_poly.entity_id
_entity_poly.type
_entity_poly.pdbx_seq_one_letter_code
_entity_poly.pdbx_strand_id
1 'polypeptide(L)'
;MANLVVHFEIHASEPQRLVDFYSQLLGWKFTQFGDIPYWTIETGEGAIGNVAGSAGHGINGGLTQRRGPKPEPGAPVMGCNLVVGVDDVDSLMARGTELGGTVARPAEDMQGVGRTGYLLDPDNNVFGMISAVMSDGTIGMGGGES
;
A
#
# COMPACT_ATOMS: atom_id res chain seq x y z
N MET A 1 -21.06 -18.22 3.01
CA MET A 1 -20.42 -16.89 3.08
C MET A 1 -18.96 -17.03 2.70
N ALA A 2 -18.45 -16.16 1.85
CA ALA A 2 -17.03 -16.16 1.52
C ALA A 2 -16.20 -15.62 2.69
N ASN A 3 -14.98 -16.11 2.83
CA ASN A 3 -14.06 -15.66 3.88
C ASN A 3 -13.11 -14.62 3.27
N LEU A 4 -13.58 -13.38 3.17
CA LEU A 4 -12.87 -12.30 2.51
C LEU A 4 -11.89 -11.60 3.44
N VAL A 5 -10.76 -11.16 2.89
CA VAL A 5 -9.84 -10.28 3.61
C VAL A 5 -10.47 -8.89 3.68
N VAL A 6 -10.68 -8.37 4.90
CA VAL A 6 -11.37 -7.09 5.11
C VAL A 6 -10.52 -6.03 5.81
N HIS A 7 -9.29 -6.37 6.17
CA HIS A 7 -8.45 -5.46 6.95
C HIS A 7 -6.99 -5.82 6.75
N PHE A 8 -6.12 -4.84 6.82
CA PHE A 8 -4.67 -5.04 6.88
C PHE A 8 -4.11 -4.20 8.03
N GLU A 9 -2.89 -4.54 8.47
CA GLU A 9 -2.20 -3.72 9.48
C GLU A 9 -0.77 -3.47 9.09
N ILE A 10 -0.34 -2.22 9.28
CA ILE A 10 1.03 -1.80 9.09
C ILE A 10 1.66 -1.61 10.47
N HIS A 11 2.83 -2.19 10.66
CA HIS A 11 3.57 -2.04 11.90
C HIS A 11 4.58 -0.91 11.77
N ALA A 12 4.60 -0.01 12.75
CA ALA A 12 5.38 1.20 12.68
C ALA A 12 6.19 1.41 13.96
N SER A 13 7.50 1.50 13.83
CA SER A 13 8.38 1.85 14.95
C SER A 13 8.19 3.31 15.34
N GLU A 14 7.95 4.17 14.34
CA GLU A 14 7.66 5.58 14.52
C GLU A 14 6.35 5.89 13.80
N PRO A 15 5.19 5.66 14.46
CA PRO A 15 3.88 5.76 13.79
C PRO A 15 3.65 7.06 13.03
N GLN A 16 3.96 8.22 13.61
CA GLN A 16 3.71 9.50 12.95
C GLN A 16 4.50 9.62 11.65
N ARG A 17 5.70 9.07 11.60
CA ARG A 17 6.51 9.10 10.38
C ARG A 17 5.85 8.32 9.25
N LEU A 18 5.28 7.15 9.55
CA LEU A 18 4.57 6.36 8.55
C LEU A 18 3.21 6.97 8.18
N VAL A 19 2.51 7.58 9.13
CA VAL A 19 1.29 8.34 8.83
C VAL A 19 1.61 9.42 7.80
N ASP A 20 2.66 10.19 8.03
CA ASP A 20 3.06 11.26 7.11
C ASP A 20 3.48 10.71 5.75
N PHE A 21 4.25 9.63 5.75
CA PHE A 21 4.72 9.00 4.51
C PHE A 21 3.54 8.54 3.63
N TYR A 22 2.67 7.69 4.17
CA TYR A 22 1.58 7.13 3.38
C TYR A 22 0.51 8.14 3.02
N SER A 23 0.20 9.10 3.90
CA SER A 23 -0.77 10.13 3.58
C SER A 23 -0.28 11.04 2.45
N GLN A 24 1.02 11.36 2.43
CA GLN A 24 1.60 12.19 1.36
C GLN A 24 1.79 11.42 0.07
N LEU A 25 2.17 10.15 0.14
CA LEU A 25 2.40 9.34 -1.06
C LEU A 25 1.10 8.88 -1.72
N LEU A 26 0.17 8.35 -0.93
CA LEU A 26 -1.01 7.66 -1.44
C LEU A 26 -2.33 8.38 -1.17
N GLY A 27 -2.29 9.46 -0.39
CA GLY A 27 -3.50 10.20 -0.05
C GLY A 27 -4.40 9.50 0.96
N TRP A 28 -3.89 8.48 1.65
CA TRP A 28 -4.67 7.78 2.66
C TRP A 28 -4.96 8.68 3.86
N LYS A 29 -6.10 8.45 4.50
CA LYS A 29 -6.50 9.21 5.69
C LYS A 29 -6.29 8.37 6.94
N PHE A 30 -5.58 8.94 7.90
CA PHE A 30 -5.26 8.29 9.17
C PHE A 30 -5.97 8.99 10.30
N THR A 31 -6.60 8.23 11.19
CA THR A 31 -7.25 8.76 12.37
C THR A 31 -6.80 7.96 13.57
N GLN A 32 -6.21 8.64 14.56
CA GLN A 32 -5.80 7.95 15.78
C GLN A 32 -7.02 7.46 16.53
N PHE A 33 -6.95 6.24 17.03
CA PHE A 33 -8.02 5.60 17.78
C PHE A 33 -7.88 5.97 19.25
N GLY A 34 -8.55 7.05 19.64
CA GLY A 34 -8.43 7.58 21.01
C GLY A 34 -7.00 8.01 21.31
N ASP A 35 -6.48 7.56 22.46
CA ASP A 35 -5.13 7.89 22.91
C ASP A 35 -4.15 6.73 22.76
N ILE A 36 -4.58 5.64 22.12
CA ILE A 36 -3.73 4.46 21.97
C ILE A 36 -2.85 4.59 20.72
N PRO A 37 -1.73 3.86 20.65
CA PRO A 37 -0.82 3.93 19.50
C PRO A 37 -1.33 3.07 18.33
N TYR A 38 -2.52 3.40 17.87
CA TYR A 38 -3.19 2.75 16.75
C TYR A 38 -3.95 3.80 15.93
N TRP A 39 -3.86 3.71 14.62
CA TRP A 39 -4.54 4.60 13.69
C TRP A 39 -5.37 3.78 12.71
N THR A 40 -6.60 4.20 12.46
CA THR A 40 -7.39 3.63 11.36
C THR A 40 -6.92 4.24 10.05
N ILE A 41 -6.97 3.46 8.98
CA ILE A 41 -6.57 3.90 7.64
C ILE A 41 -7.76 3.77 6.70
N GLU A 42 -8.16 4.88 6.11
CA GLU A 42 -9.13 4.89 5.02
C GLU A 42 -8.37 5.05 3.72
N THR A 43 -8.50 4.06 2.83
CA THR A 43 -7.70 4.02 1.60
C THR A 43 -8.39 4.69 0.41
N GLY A 44 -9.71 4.86 0.45
CA GLY A 44 -10.41 5.57 -0.61
C GLY A 44 -11.89 5.21 -0.69
N GLU A 45 -12.60 5.88 -1.60
CA GLU A 45 -14.05 5.74 -1.75
C GLU A 45 -14.49 4.34 -2.15
N GLY A 46 -13.65 3.62 -2.89
CA GLY A 46 -13.95 2.26 -3.32
C GLY A 46 -13.69 1.19 -2.27
N ALA A 47 -13.20 1.56 -1.09
CA ALA A 47 -12.88 0.59 -0.06
C ALA A 47 -14.13 0.04 0.63
N ILE A 48 -14.02 -1.19 1.11
CA ILE A 48 -15.10 -1.85 1.84
C ILE A 48 -15.46 -1.02 3.08
N GLY A 49 -16.76 -0.84 3.30
CA GLY A 49 -17.27 -0.08 4.43
C GLY A 49 -17.43 1.41 4.20
N ASN A 50 -16.84 1.95 3.13
CA ASN A 50 -16.96 3.38 2.82
C ASN A 50 -18.26 3.71 2.07
N VAL A 51 -18.88 2.72 1.44
CA VAL A 51 -20.14 2.87 0.74
C VAL A 51 -21.12 1.86 1.30
N ALA A 52 -22.21 2.34 1.85
CA ALA A 52 -23.21 1.48 2.48
C ALA A 52 -23.75 0.45 1.46
N GLY A 53 -23.74 -0.82 1.87
CA GLY A 53 -24.24 -1.91 1.04
C GLY A 53 -23.33 -2.35 -0.08
N SER A 54 -22.12 -1.78 -0.18
CA SER A 54 -21.14 -2.14 -1.20
C SER A 54 -19.98 -2.91 -0.60
N ALA A 55 -19.54 -3.95 -1.30
CA ALA A 55 -18.32 -4.66 -0.91
C ALA A 55 -17.03 -3.84 -1.18
N GLY A 56 -17.13 -2.85 -2.09
CA GLY A 56 -15.98 -2.06 -2.49
C GLY A 56 -15.01 -2.83 -3.38
N HIS A 57 -13.96 -2.15 -3.82
CA HIS A 57 -12.91 -2.73 -4.65
C HIS A 57 -11.53 -2.69 -3.97
N GLY A 58 -11.48 -2.35 -2.69
CA GLY A 58 -10.28 -2.30 -1.87
C GLY A 58 -10.66 -2.51 -0.43
N ILE A 59 -9.69 -2.40 0.46
CA ILE A 59 -9.92 -2.57 1.89
C ILE A 59 -9.28 -1.40 2.65
N ASN A 60 -9.85 -1.09 3.80
CA ASN A 60 -9.27 -0.18 4.76
C ASN A 60 -8.40 -0.97 5.75
N GLY A 61 -7.60 -0.29 6.53
CA GLY A 61 -6.71 -0.98 7.45
C GLY A 61 -6.42 -0.18 8.70
N GLY A 62 -5.32 -0.54 9.34
CA GLY A 62 -4.83 0.13 10.53
C GLY A 62 -3.32 0.23 10.55
N LEU A 63 -2.82 1.14 11.35
CA LEU A 63 -1.40 1.29 11.64
C LEU A 63 -1.21 1.17 13.14
N THR A 64 -0.32 0.28 13.55
CA THR A 64 -0.09 -0.01 14.95
C THR A 64 1.37 0.18 15.32
N GLN A 65 1.62 0.53 16.58
CA GLN A 65 2.98 0.60 17.12
C GLN A 65 3.64 -0.76 16.99
N ARG A 66 4.83 -0.79 16.37
CA ARG A 66 5.60 -2.04 16.27
C ARG A 66 6.05 -2.50 17.65
N ARG A 67 5.90 -3.78 17.88
CA ARG A 67 6.44 -4.45 19.07
C ARG A 67 7.73 -5.13 18.64
N GLY A 68 8.84 -4.71 19.21
CA GLY A 68 10.14 -5.23 18.86
C GLY A 68 10.92 -4.31 17.94
N PRO A 69 12.11 -4.75 17.50
CA PRO A 69 13.00 -3.91 16.71
C PRO A 69 12.50 -3.70 15.28
N LYS A 70 12.84 -2.55 14.71
CA LYS A 70 12.62 -2.23 13.31
C LYS A 70 13.39 -3.22 12.44
N PRO A 71 12.80 -3.73 11.34
CA PRO A 71 13.52 -4.64 10.44
C PRO A 71 14.68 -3.94 9.76
N GLU A 72 15.74 -4.71 9.48
CA GLU A 72 16.80 -4.23 8.64
C GLU A 72 16.33 -4.17 7.19
N PRO A 73 16.91 -3.27 6.35
CA PRO A 73 16.59 -3.25 4.93
C PRO A 73 16.85 -4.62 4.29
N GLY A 74 15.87 -5.11 3.53
CA GLY A 74 16.00 -6.41 2.87
C GLY A 74 15.74 -7.61 3.75
N ALA A 75 15.28 -7.42 4.98
CA ALA A 75 14.86 -8.53 5.83
C ALA A 75 13.68 -9.28 5.21
N PRO A 76 13.52 -10.58 5.48
CA PRO A 76 12.40 -11.35 4.95
C PRO A 76 11.05 -10.76 5.34
N VAL A 77 10.11 -10.77 4.41
CA VAL A 77 8.73 -10.39 4.69
C VAL A 77 8.08 -11.45 5.60
N MET A 78 7.38 -11.01 6.61
CA MET A 78 6.71 -11.88 7.59
C MET A 78 5.30 -12.21 7.11
N GLY A 79 5.18 -13.14 6.18
CA GLY A 79 3.89 -13.62 5.70
C GLY A 79 3.46 -12.96 4.39
N CYS A 80 2.98 -11.73 4.43
CA CYS A 80 2.51 -11.06 3.22
C CYS A 80 2.83 -9.57 3.25
N ASN A 81 2.72 -8.94 2.08
CA ASN A 81 2.87 -7.50 1.95
C ASN A 81 1.67 -6.94 1.18
N LEU A 82 1.50 -5.63 1.24
CA LEU A 82 0.44 -4.93 0.52
C LEU A 82 0.89 -4.63 -0.92
N VAL A 83 -0.08 -4.66 -1.84
CA VAL A 83 0.11 -4.12 -3.19
C VAL A 83 -1.03 -3.14 -3.44
N VAL A 84 -0.69 -1.92 -3.79
CA VAL A 84 -1.65 -0.82 -3.96
C VAL A 84 -1.88 -0.57 -5.45
N GLY A 85 -3.15 -0.52 -5.87
CA GLY A 85 -3.50 -0.14 -7.24
C GLY A 85 -3.32 1.37 -7.42
N VAL A 86 -2.52 1.77 -8.40
CA VAL A 86 -2.20 3.17 -8.66
C VAL A 86 -2.28 3.45 -10.18
N ASP A 87 -2.36 4.73 -10.54
CA ASP A 87 -2.41 5.12 -11.95
C ASP A 87 -1.02 5.15 -12.59
N ASP A 88 -0.01 5.62 -11.88
CA ASP A 88 1.33 5.80 -12.41
C ASP A 88 2.39 5.30 -11.41
N VAL A 89 2.87 4.09 -11.65
CA VAL A 89 3.86 3.46 -10.78
C VAL A 89 5.16 4.24 -10.74
N ASP A 90 5.65 4.68 -11.90
CA ASP A 90 6.96 5.35 -11.98
C ASP A 90 7.00 6.66 -11.19
N SER A 91 5.96 7.49 -11.32
CA SER A 91 5.92 8.77 -10.60
C SER A 91 5.81 8.55 -9.09
N LEU A 92 5.04 7.54 -8.65
CA LEU A 92 4.91 7.26 -7.22
C LEU A 92 6.14 6.58 -6.65
N MET A 93 6.88 5.79 -7.44
CA MET A 93 8.18 5.25 -7.01
C MET A 93 9.16 6.40 -6.72
N ALA A 94 9.22 7.38 -7.63
CA ALA A 94 10.07 8.56 -7.43
C ALA A 94 9.62 9.38 -6.21
N ARG A 95 8.32 9.61 -6.08
CA ARG A 95 7.78 10.36 -4.95
C ARG A 95 8.02 9.67 -3.62
N GLY A 96 7.85 8.34 -3.59
CA GLY A 96 8.11 7.56 -2.38
C GLY A 96 9.55 7.65 -1.92
N THR A 97 10.50 7.66 -2.87
CA THR A 97 11.91 7.83 -2.56
C THR A 97 12.18 9.23 -1.97
N GLU A 98 11.57 10.27 -2.52
CA GLU A 98 11.69 11.64 -1.98
C GLU A 98 11.16 11.73 -0.55
N LEU A 99 10.12 10.96 -0.22
CA LEU A 99 9.48 10.97 1.09
C LEU A 99 10.20 10.08 2.13
N GLY A 100 11.32 9.46 1.76
CA GLY A 100 12.12 8.67 2.68
C GLY A 100 12.04 7.17 2.49
N GLY A 101 11.35 6.71 1.46
CA GLY A 101 11.34 5.30 1.09
C GLY A 101 12.60 4.89 0.33
N THR A 102 12.76 3.60 0.13
CA THR A 102 13.89 3.02 -0.61
C THR A 102 13.36 2.03 -1.63
N VAL A 103 13.96 2.00 -2.82
CA VAL A 103 13.55 1.05 -3.85
C VAL A 103 13.91 -0.38 -3.41
N ALA A 104 12.89 -1.23 -3.30
CA ALA A 104 13.08 -2.65 -3.05
C ALA A 104 13.16 -3.43 -4.37
N ARG A 105 12.33 -3.05 -5.34
CA ARG A 105 12.36 -3.61 -6.69
C ARG A 105 11.94 -2.53 -7.68
N PRO A 106 12.75 -2.25 -8.71
CA PRO A 106 12.43 -1.21 -9.67
C PRO A 106 11.11 -1.46 -10.42
N ALA A 107 10.53 -0.40 -10.95
CA ALA A 107 9.34 -0.53 -11.78
C ALA A 107 9.64 -1.36 -13.03
N GLU A 108 8.78 -2.32 -13.34
CA GLU A 108 8.92 -3.19 -14.50
C GLU A 108 7.56 -3.61 -15.03
N ASP A 109 7.50 -3.90 -16.33
CA ASP A 109 6.30 -4.46 -16.93
C ASP A 109 6.27 -5.96 -16.74
N MET A 110 5.12 -6.46 -16.28
CA MET A 110 4.87 -7.90 -16.17
C MET A 110 3.75 -8.26 -17.14
N GLN A 111 4.09 -9.01 -18.17
CA GLN A 111 3.13 -9.38 -19.22
C GLN A 111 1.91 -10.08 -18.64
N GLY A 112 0.72 -9.62 -19.03
CA GLY A 112 -0.55 -10.15 -18.55
C GLY A 112 -0.96 -9.67 -17.15
N VAL A 113 -0.10 -8.93 -16.49
CA VAL A 113 -0.34 -8.44 -15.11
C VAL A 113 -0.44 -6.93 -15.06
N GLY A 114 0.60 -6.22 -15.47
CA GLY A 114 0.67 -4.77 -15.43
C GLY A 114 2.06 -4.27 -15.11
N ARG A 115 2.17 -2.98 -14.81
CA ARG A 115 3.44 -2.40 -14.38
C ARG A 115 3.51 -2.40 -12.85
N THR A 116 4.57 -2.96 -12.30
CA THR A 116 4.73 -3.14 -10.86
C THR A 116 6.04 -2.53 -10.36
N GLY A 117 6.06 -2.13 -9.10
CA GLY A 117 7.28 -1.71 -8.42
C GLY A 117 7.10 -1.85 -6.91
N TYR A 118 8.20 -1.98 -6.20
CA TYR A 118 8.18 -2.19 -4.76
C TYR A 118 9.10 -1.21 -4.05
N LEU A 119 8.63 -0.67 -2.93
CA LEU A 119 9.40 0.21 -2.07
C LEU A 119 9.50 -0.39 -0.66
N LEU A 120 10.53 0.03 0.06
CA LEU A 120 10.54 -0.05 1.51
C LEU A 120 10.01 1.29 2.02
N ASP A 121 9.09 1.25 2.96
CA ASP A 121 8.68 2.48 3.66
C ASP A 121 9.78 2.91 4.65
N PRO A 122 9.68 4.08 5.29
CA PRO A 122 10.70 4.52 6.25
C PRO A 122 10.94 3.59 7.44
N ASP A 123 10.06 2.62 7.66
CA ASP A 123 10.22 1.60 8.70
C ASP A 123 10.70 0.25 8.14
N ASN A 124 11.13 0.24 6.88
CA ASN A 124 11.61 -0.93 6.14
C ASN A 124 10.57 -2.02 5.91
N ASN A 125 9.28 -1.68 5.95
CA ASN A 125 8.23 -2.58 5.47
C ASN A 125 8.22 -2.55 3.94
N VAL A 126 8.13 -3.72 3.31
CA VAL A 126 7.96 -3.81 1.86
C VAL A 126 6.51 -3.57 1.49
N PHE A 127 6.27 -2.75 0.48
CA PHE A 127 4.96 -2.68 -0.15
C PHE A 127 5.13 -2.46 -1.65
N GLY A 128 4.13 -2.88 -2.42
CA GLY A 128 4.14 -2.77 -3.87
C GLY A 128 3.09 -1.82 -4.38
N MET A 129 3.27 -1.41 -5.63
CA MET A 129 2.29 -0.63 -6.38
C MET A 129 2.12 -1.28 -7.74
N ILE A 130 0.91 -1.26 -8.26
CA ILE A 130 0.59 -1.85 -9.55
C ILE A 130 -0.36 -0.95 -10.34
N SER A 131 -0.09 -0.83 -11.63
CA SER A 131 -0.99 -0.23 -12.61
C SER A 131 -1.31 -1.26 -13.67
N ALA A 132 -2.56 -1.34 -14.09
CA ALA A 132 -2.94 -2.22 -15.19
C ALA A 132 -2.29 -1.79 -16.51
N VAL A 133 -1.95 -0.51 -16.65
CA VAL A 133 -1.35 0.05 -17.86
C VAL A 133 0.16 -0.10 -17.80
N MET A 134 0.73 -0.80 -18.79
CA MET A 134 2.17 -0.99 -18.91
C MET A 134 2.84 0.18 -19.60
N SER A 135 4.19 0.19 -19.63
CA SER A 135 4.96 1.32 -20.17
C SER A 135 4.67 1.62 -21.63
N ASP A 136 4.28 0.61 -22.41
CA ASP A 136 3.93 0.76 -23.83
C ASP A 136 2.45 1.11 -24.05
N GLY A 137 1.68 1.31 -22.99
CA GLY A 137 0.26 1.62 -23.07
C GLY A 137 -0.66 0.40 -23.15
N THR A 138 -0.11 -0.81 -23.24
CA THR A 138 -0.95 -2.02 -23.23
C THR A 138 -1.53 -2.24 -21.84
N ILE A 139 -2.67 -2.93 -21.79
CA ILE A 139 -3.39 -3.17 -20.54
C ILE A 139 -3.18 -4.61 -20.12
N GLY A 140 -2.77 -4.79 -18.88
CA GLY A 140 -2.54 -6.11 -18.30
C GLY A 140 -3.79 -6.68 -17.66
N MET A 141 -3.69 -7.04 -16.38
CA MET A 141 -4.74 -7.69 -15.61
C MET A 141 -6.08 -6.95 -15.69
N GLY A 142 -7.16 -7.67 -16.05
CA GLY A 142 -8.50 -7.13 -16.10
C GLY A 142 -8.81 -6.20 -17.27
N GLY A 143 -7.83 -5.91 -18.09
CA GLY A 143 -7.98 -4.94 -19.17
C GLY A 143 -8.86 -5.39 -20.32
N GLY A 144 -9.03 -6.66 -20.51
CA GLY A 144 -9.87 -7.21 -21.56
C GLY A 144 -11.27 -7.64 -21.12
N GLU A 145 -11.53 -7.52 -19.85
CA GLU A 145 -12.79 -7.96 -19.29
C GLU A 145 -13.83 -6.85 -19.31
N SER A 146 -14.89 -7.08 -19.95
CA SER A 146 -15.98 -6.08 -20.04
C SER A 146 -17.31 -6.73 -19.75
#